data_344735fe75391a55bcad10b411ab0b99
#
_entry.id   344735fe75391a55bcad10b411ab0b99
#
_cell.length_a   1.000
_cell.length_b   1.000
_cell.length_c   1.000
_cell.angle_alpha   90.00
_cell.angle_beta   90.00
_cell.angle_gamma   90.00
#
_symmetry.space_group_name_H-M   'P 1'
#
loop_
_entity.id
_entity.type
_entity.pdbx_description
1 polymer ?
#
loop_
_entity_poly.entity_id
_entity_poly.type
_entity_poly.pdbx_seq_one_letter_code
_entity_poly.pdbx_strand_id
1 'polypeptide(L)'
;MFKKLAIGLGIAIAIAAIVVCVIPLQPVSYTVTVPYQDTETYYESEPYQVEEPYTYTTAESLALFSGETYALPAGSLMPFQFHIDVVDKSQNIVSGRVTARAGGEFLFYVFDQKNYNAYKAGGSWQAYVSPGRVTDYSFSFVPDHSDYYYFVISNTFSIFTNKLVEISATWNWQETKQGYETVTKYRDVEKQRVVTKYRQETHHKQVSFLDYWLNYAPY
;
A
#
# COMPACT_ATOMS: atom_id res chain seq x y z
N MET A 1 9.76 79.40 -83.90
CA MET A 1 9.93 77.93 -83.73
C MET A 1 10.34 77.53 -82.32
N PHE A 2 11.26 78.24 -81.68
CA PHE A 2 11.80 77.96 -80.33
C PHE A 2 10.78 77.93 -79.17
N LYS A 3 9.75 78.79 -79.14
CA LYS A 3 8.75 78.79 -78.06
C LYS A 3 7.91 77.52 -78.00
N LYS A 4 7.57 76.91 -79.13
CA LYS A 4 6.81 75.65 -79.21
C LYS A 4 7.68 74.45 -78.76
N LEU A 5 8.95 74.47 -79.11
CA LEU A 5 9.93 73.47 -78.66
C LEU A 5 10.18 73.51 -77.15
N ALA A 6 10.28 74.69 -76.56
CA ALA A 6 10.48 74.86 -75.14
C ALA A 6 9.25 74.40 -74.31
N ILE A 7 7.99 74.67 -74.81
CA ILE A 7 6.77 74.19 -74.20
C ILE A 7 6.64 72.69 -74.30
N GLY A 8 6.97 72.08 -75.42
CA GLY A 8 6.95 70.59 -75.61
C GLY A 8 7.95 69.90 -74.72
N LEU A 9 9.19 70.47 -74.58
CA LEU A 9 10.18 69.92 -73.66
C LEU A 9 9.78 70.04 -72.21
N GLY A 10 9.17 71.15 -71.81
CA GLY A 10 8.67 71.35 -70.46
C GLY A 10 7.56 70.37 -70.08
N ILE A 11 6.60 70.12 -71.01
CA ILE A 11 5.54 69.13 -70.84
C ILE A 11 6.12 67.72 -70.77
N ALA A 12 7.08 67.35 -71.58
CA ALA A 12 7.72 66.05 -71.54
C ALA A 12 8.48 65.79 -70.23
N ILE A 13 9.19 66.76 -69.66
CA ILE A 13 9.87 66.72 -68.37
C ILE A 13 8.84 66.58 -67.23
N ALA A 14 7.73 67.34 -67.29
CA ALA A 14 6.67 67.25 -66.29
C ALA A 14 5.99 65.87 -66.30
N ILE A 15 5.70 65.30 -67.46
CA ILE A 15 5.17 63.94 -67.54
C ILE A 15 6.15 62.91 -67.06
N ALA A 16 7.42 62.98 -67.40
CA ALA A 16 8.47 62.10 -66.91
C ALA A 16 8.60 62.20 -65.38
N ALA A 17 8.58 63.40 -64.81
CA ALA A 17 8.62 63.60 -63.38
C ALA A 17 7.39 62.98 -62.69
N ILE A 18 6.19 63.15 -63.22
CA ILE A 18 4.95 62.53 -62.69
C ILE A 18 5.04 61.00 -62.77
N VAL A 19 5.53 60.44 -63.89
CA VAL A 19 5.69 59.01 -64.07
C VAL A 19 6.64 58.42 -63.05
N VAL A 20 7.79 59.06 -62.83
CA VAL A 20 8.79 58.59 -61.82
C VAL A 20 8.20 58.71 -60.42
N CYS A 21 7.41 59.70 -60.12
CA CYS A 21 6.75 59.86 -58.79
C CYS A 21 5.67 58.81 -58.52
N VAL A 22 5.04 58.24 -59.54
CA VAL A 22 3.87 57.35 -59.40
C VAL A 22 4.24 55.87 -59.64
N ILE A 23 5.26 55.56 -60.45
CA ILE A 23 5.66 54.18 -60.71
C ILE A 23 6.36 53.63 -59.43
N PRO A 24 5.97 52.41 -58.99
CA PRO A 24 6.59 51.77 -57.82
C PRO A 24 7.98 51.25 -58.17
N LEU A 25 9.03 52.01 -57.84
CA LEU A 25 10.42 51.71 -58.12
C LEU A 25 11.29 51.54 -56.87
N GLN A 26 10.83 51.96 -55.72
CA GLN A 26 11.57 51.91 -54.48
C GLN A 26 11.16 50.68 -53.62
N PRO A 27 12.06 49.74 -53.30
CA PRO A 27 11.78 48.65 -52.40
C PRO A 27 11.75 49.12 -50.98
N VAL A 28 10.68 48.83 -50.23
CA VAL A 28 10.53 49.11 -48.81
C VAL A 28 10.31 47.81 -48.07
N SER A 29 11.07 47.60 -47.01
CA SER A 29 10.86 46.46 -46.11
C SER A 29 9.88 46.82 -45.01
N TYR A 30 8.96 45.90 -44.74
CA TYR A 30 8.04 46.00 -43.60
C TYR A 30 7.94 44.65 -42.92
N THR A 31 7.70 44.65 -41.62
CA THR A 31 7.62 43.44 -40.80
C THR A 31 6.16 43.07 -40.57
N VAL A 32 5.86 41.80 -40.80
CA VAL A 32 4.53 41.22 -40.55
C VAL A 32 4.69 40.14 -39.50
N THR A 33 3.81 40.12 -38.53
CA THR A 33 3.72 39.03 -37.55
C THR A 33 2.88 37.91 -38.11
N VAL A 34 3.51 36.76 -38.37
CA VAL A 34 2.83 35.61 -38.97
C VAL A 34 2.69 34.50 -37.91
N PRO A 35 1.47 33.97 -37.69
CA PRO A 35 1.28 32.83 -36.83
C PRO A 35 1.83 31.55 -37.48
N TYR A 36 2.44 30.70 -36.68
CA TYR A 36 2.82 29.34 -37.07
C TYR A 36 2.51 28.36 -35.94
N GLN A 37 2.31 27.10 -36.30
CA GLN A 37 2.08 26.03 -35.34
C GLN A 37 3.40 25.43 -34.89
N ASP A 38 3.54 25.22 -33.57
CA ASP A 38 4.70 24.57 -32.97
C ASP A 38 4.20 23.51 -32.00
N THR A 39 5.03 22.54 -31.67
CA THR A 39 4.69 21.46 -30.73
C THR A 39 5.47 21.67 -29.45
N GLU A 40 4.77 21.77 -28.34
CA GLU A 40 5.35 21.84 -27.01
C GLU A 40 5.10 20.56 -26.24
N THR A 41 6.15 20.05 -25.61
CA THR A 41 6.07 18.95 -24.67
C THR A 41 5.68 19.46 -23.27
N TYR A 42 4.75 18.79 -22.62
CA TYR A 42 4.40 19.03 -21.23
C TYR A 42 4.21 17.71 -20.49
N TYR A 43 4.27 17.73 -19.18
CA TYR A 43 4.04 16.56 -18.34
C TYR A 43 2.69 16.66 -17.65
N GLU A 44 1.97 15.54 -17.66
CA GLU A 44 0.69 15.42 -16.96
C GLU A 44 0.76 14.24 -16.00
N SER A 45 0.35 14.47 -14.76
CA SER A 45 0.36 13.44 -13.73
C SER A 45 -0.84 12.51 -13.91
N GLU A 46 -0.57 11.24 -14.25
CA GLU A 46 -1.60 10.20 -14.46
C GLU A 46 -1.61 9.20 -13.31
N PRO A 47 -2.79 8.88 -12.75
CA PRO A 47 -2.91 7.85 -11.74
C PRO A 47 -2.72 6.46 -12.34
N TYR A 48 -2.06 5.58 -11.57
CA TYR A 48 -1.99 4.15 -11.85
C TYR A 48 -2.11 3.35 -10.56
N GLN A 49 -2.58 2.12 -10.63
CA GLN A 49 -2.77 1.26 -9.48
C GLN A 49 -1.60 0.29 -9.33
N VAL A 50 -1.17 0.09 -8.07
CA VAL A 50 -0.12 -0.86 -7.68
C VAL A 50 -0.62 -1.64 -6.48
N GLU A 51 -0.39 -2.95 -6.49
CA GLU A 51 -0.58 -3.77 -5.30
C GLU A 51 0.64 -3.66 -4.39
N GLU A 52 0.43 -3.21 -3.15
CA GLU A 52 1.47 -3.14 -2.12
C GLU A 52 1.20 -4.15 -1.01
N PRO A 53 2.21 -4.90 -0.57
CA PRO A 53 2.05 -5.81 0.54
C PRO A 53 1.94 -5.04 1.86
N TYR A 54 1.03 -5.47 2.72
CA TYR A 54 0.94 -5.01 4.10
C TYR A 54 0.81 -6.20 5.05
N THR A 55 1.14 -6.00 6.32
CA THR A 55 0.98 -7.02 7.36
C THR A 55 -0.13 -6.63 8.31
N TYR A 56 -0.91 -7.62 8.74
CA TYR A 56 -1.96 -7.45 9.74
C TYR A 56 -1.94 -8.62 10.72
N THR A 57 -2.47 -8.39 11.92
CA THR A 57 -2.52 -9.40 12.99
C THR A 57 -3.95 -9.88 13.18
N THR A 58 -4.14 -11.19 13.23
CA THR A 58 -5.42 -11.83 13.54
C THR A 58 -5.33 -12.55 14.88
N ALA A 59 -6.42 -12.51 15.65
CA ALA A 59 -6.60 -13.36 16.82
C ALA A 59 -7.20 -14.70 16.37
N GLU A 60 -6.56 -15.78 16.79
CA GLU A 60 -6.95 -17.16 16.48
C GLU A 60 -7.19 -17.92 17.76
N SER A 61 -8.01 -18.99 17.70
CA SER A 61 -8.28 -19.85 18.85
C SER A 61 -8.51 -21.30 18.43
N LEU A 62 -8.09 -22.22 19.27
CA LEU A 62 -8.32 -23.67 19.12
C LEU A 62 -8.83 -24.24 20.43
N ALA A 63 -10.00 -24.88 20.39
CA ALA A 63 -10.50 -25.64 21.52
C ALA A 63 -9.68 -26.93 21.68
N LEU A 64 -9.03 -27.09 22.83
CA LEU A 64 -8.34 -28.33 23.20
C LEU A 64 -9.31 -29.31 23.85
N PHE A 65 -10.26 -28.79 24.63
CA PHE A 65 -11.36 -29.51 25.21
C PHE A 65 -12.62 -28.65 25.13
N SER A 66 -13.74 -29.26 24.79
CA SER A 66 -15.03 -28.57 24.59
C SER A 66 -16.03 -28.83 25.72
N GLY A 67 -15.57 -29.23 26.91
CA GLY A 67 -16.40 -29.54 28.05
C GLY A 67 -16.71 -31.04 28.16
N GLU A 68 -15.80 -31.89 27.71
CA GLU A 68 -15.94 -33.36 27.83
C GLU A 68 -15.80 -33.81 29.28
N THR A 69 -16.57 -34.86 29.60
CA THR A 69 -16.56 -35.48 30.91
C THR A 69 -15.90 -36.85 30.88
N TYR A 70 -14.96 -37.10 31.76
CA TYR A 70 -14.17 -38.31 31.83
C TYR A 70 -14.38 -39.02 33.14
N ALA A 71 -14.56 -40.35 33.05
CA ALA A 71 -14.60 -41.22 34.23
C ALA A 71 -13.16 -41.62 34.62
N LEU A 72 -12.78 -41.33 35.85
CA LEU A 72 -11.45 -41.55 36.39
C LEU A 72 -11.53 -42.57 37.54
N PRO A 73 -11.17 -43.84 37.33
CA PRO A 73 -11.19 -44.85 38.36
C PRO A 73 -10.31 -44.52 39.55
N ALA A 74 -10.60 -45.12 40.69
CA ALA A 74 -9.72 -45.04 41.86
C ALA A 74 -8.31 -45.58 41.53
N GLY A 75 -7.29 -44.92 42.02
CA GLY A 75 -5.87 -45.28 41.78
C GLY A 75 -5.35 -44.96 40.40
N SER A 76 -6.14 -44.35 39.49
CA SER A 76 -5.75 -44.10 38.09
C SER A 76 -5.37 -42.66 37.84
N LEU A 77 -4.66 -42.44 36.72
CA LEU A 77 -4.41 -41.15 36.11
C LEU A 77 -4.76 -41.21 34.61
N MET A 78 -5.16 -40.05 34.06
CA MET A 78 -5.52 -39.91 32.65
C MET A 78 -4.78 -38.72 32.05
N PRO A 79 -3.84 -38.94 31.15
CA PRO A 79 -3.15 -37.89 30.41
C PRO A 79 -3.84 -37.64 29.07
N PHE A 80 -3.91 -36.36 28.67
CA PHE A 80 -4.32 -35.90 27.36
C PHE A 80 -3.18 -35.10 26.76
N GLN A 81 -2.84 -35.38 25.52
CA GLN A 81 -1.69 -34.80 24.84
C GLN A 81 -2.14 -33.90 23.70
N PHE A 82 -1.62 -32.69 23.66
CA PHE A 82 -1.80 -31.73 22.57
C PHE A 82 -0.48 -31.15 22.13
N HIS A 83 -0.25 -31.09 20.82
CA HIS A 83 0.87 -30.33 20.29
C HIS A 83 0.49 -28.85 20.18
N ILE A 84 1.24 -27.99 20.85
CA ILE A 84 1.08 -26.55 20.78
C ILE A 84 2.33 -26.00 20.10
N ASP A 85 2.13 -25.42 18.91
CA ASP A 85 3.18 -24.80 18.13
C ASP A 85 3.10 -23.28 18.26
N VAL A 86 4.07 -22.68 18.94
CA VAL A 86 4.14 -21.23 19.19
C VAL A 86 5.00 -20.47 18.19
N VAL A 87 5.59 -21.16 17.19
CA VAL A 87 6.39 -20.52 16.15
C VAL A 87 5.52 -19.57 15.35
N ASP A 88 6.03 -18.36 15.10
CA ASP A 88 5.36 -17.27 14.39
C ASP A 88 4.02 -16.82 15.00
N LYS A 89 3.76 -17.21 16.26
CA LYS A 89 2.59 -16.82 17.04
C LYS A 89 2.99 -15.99 18.24
N SER A 90 2.20 -14.96 18.51
CA SER A 90 2.39 -14.09 19.69
C SER A 90 1.17 -14.17 20.60
N GLN A 91 1.30 -13.65 21.82
CA GLN A 91 0.24 -13.64 22.81
C GLN A 91 -0.41 -15.02 23.07
N ASN A 92 0.44 -16.07 23.03
CA ASN A 92 -0.01 -17.43 23.29
C ASN A 92 -0.51 -17.56 24.72
N ILE A 93 -1.73 -18.02 24.89
CA ILE A 93 -2.33 -18.31 26.18
C ILE A 93 -3.24 -19.53 26.08
N VAL A 94 -3.06 -20.48 26.98
CA VAL A 94 -4.02 -21.57 27.19
C VAL A 94 -4.78 -21.28 28.46
N SER A 95 -6.10 -21.32 28.39
CA SER A 95 -6.99 -21.13 29.52
C SER A 95 -8.11 -22.15 29.53
N GLY A 96 -8.58 -22.50 30.71
CA GLY A 96 -9.62 -23.51 30.83
C GLY A 96 -10.13 -23.68 32.25
N ARG A 97 -10.99 -24.70 32.42
CA ARG A 97 -11.54 -25.08 33.72
C ARG A 97 -11.67 -26.60 33.82
N VAL A 98 -11.41 -27.12 35.01
CA VAL A 98 -11.64 -28.52 35.38
C VAL A 98 -12.59 -28.58 36.56
N THR A 99 -13.59 -29.46 36.50
CA THR A 99 -14.64 -29.54 37.53
C THR A 99 -14.99 -30.99 37.81
N ALA A 100 -14.98 -31.38 39.08
CA ALA A 100 -15.54 -32.68 39.50
C ALA A 100 -17.07 -32.65 39.41
N ARG A 101 -17.62 -33.47 38.56
CA ARG A 101 -19.10 -33.69 38.48
C ARG A 101 -19.57 -34.73 39.48
N ALA A 102 -18.65 -35.64 39.92
CA ALA A 102 -18.90 -36.61 40.98
C ALA A 102 -17.58 -37.11 41.58
N GLY A 103 -17.63 -37.68 42.80
CA GLY A 103 -16.53 -38.36 43.45
C GLY A 103 -15.57 -37.45 44.25
N GLY A 104 -15.81 -36.14 44.30
CA GLY A 104 -15.02 -35.18 45.10
C GLY A 104 -13.66 -34.79 44.42
N GLU A 105 -12.69 -34.47 45.23
CA GLU A 105 -11.38 -33.90 44.78
C GLU A 105 -10.63 -34.83 43.84
N PHE A 106 -9.87 -34.21 42.94
CA PHE A 106 -8.90 -34.84 42.05
C PHE A 106 -7.64 -33.97 41.97
N LEU A 107 -6.51 -34.49 41.43
CA LEU A 107 -5.30 -33.72 41.13
C LEU A 107 -5.33 -33.33 39.64
N PHE A 108 -4.89 -32.14 39.35
CA PHE A 108 -4.76 -31.62 37.96
C PHE A 108 -3.37 -31.07 37.74
N TYR A 109 -2.78 -31.38 36.59
CA TYR A 109 -1.48 -30.88 36.17
C TYR A 109 -1.46 -30.56 34.69
N VAL A 110 -0.61 -29.59 34.31
CA VAL A 110 -0.23 -29.36 32.93
C VAL A 110 1.31 -29.37 32.86
N PHE A 111 1.84 -30.24 32.01
CA PHE A 111 3.27 -30.43 31.78
C PHE A 111 3.62 -30.24 30.31
N ASP A 112 4.89 -29.87 30.00
CA ASP A 112 5.53 -30.17 28.74
C ASP A 112 5.94 -31.65 28.65
N GLN A 113 6.43 -32.07 27.47
CA GLN A 113 6.88 -33.46 27.25
C GLN A 113 7.96 -33.91 28.23
N LYS A 114 8.97 -33.06 28.47
CA LYS A 114 10.11 -33.36 29.35
C LYS A 114 9.64 -33.58 30.79
N ASN A 115 8.87 -32.66 31.31
CA ASN A 115 8.37 -32.73 32.69
C ASN A 115 7.33 -33.83 32.89
N TYR A 116 6.50 -34.11 31.91
CA TYR A 116 5.60 -35.26 31.93
C TYR A 116 6.35 -36.58 32.03
N ASN A 117 7.42 -36.76 31.26
CA ASN A 117 8.28 -37.95 31.31
C ASN A 117 8.96 -38.08 32.66
N ALA A 118 9.45 -36.98 33.22
CA ALA A 118 10.03 -36.97 34.58
C ALA A 118 8.99 -37.34 35.66
N TYR A 119 7.78 -36.78 35.57
CA TYR A 119 6.65 -37.14 36.45
C TYR A 119 6.36 -38.64 36.43
N LYS A 120 6.23 -39.22 35.22
CA LYS A 120 6.01 -40.68 35.05
C LYS A 120 7.13 -41.53 35.61
N ALA A 121 8.37 -41.09 35.51
CA ALA A 121 9.54 -41.77 36.04
C ALA A 121 9.73 -41.59 37.54
N GLY A 122 8.90 -40.81 38.24
CA GLY A 122 9.05 -40.48 39.65
C GLY A 122 10.23 -39.57 39.96
N GLY A 123 10.75 -38.84 38.95
CA GLY A 123 11.85 -37.88 39.08
C GLY A 123 11.38 -36.49 39.47
N SER A 124 12.30 -35.56 39.45
CA SER A 124 11.99 -34.11 39.66
C SER A 124 11.32 -33.52 38.44
N TRP A 125 10.25 -32.81 38.64
CA TRP A 125 9.45 -32.21 37.54
C TRP A 125 8.94 -30.82 37.92
N GLN A 126 8.57 -30.04 36.93
CA GLN A 126 7.88 -28.76 37.06
C GLN A 126 6.60 -28.82 36.23
N ALA A 127 5.58 -28.11 36.64
CA ALA A 127 4.31 -28.02 35.90
C ALA A 127 3.94 -26.58 35.62
N TYR A 128 3.34 -26.30 34.48
CA TYR A 128 2.72 -25.02 34.18
C TYR A 128 1.51 -24.76 35.08
N VAL A 129 0.78 -25.82 35.40
CA VAL A 129 -0.37 -25.79 36.31
C VAL A 129 -0.26 -26.93 37.31
N SER A 130 -0.37 -26.65 38.61
CA SER A 130 -0.37 -27.66 39.68
C SER A 130 -1.09 -27.11 40.92
N PRO A 131 -2.42 -27.04 40.94
CA PRO A 131 -3.20 -26.48 42.04
C PRO A 131 -3.27 -27.39 43.29
N GLY A 132 -2.83 -28.64 43.17
CA GLY A 132 -3.04 -29.64 44.17
C GLY A 132 -4.39 -30.36 43.99
N ARG A 133 -5.03 -30.77 45.12
CA ARG A 133 -6.37 -31.39 45.10
C ARG A 133 -7.45 -30.32 44.93
N VAL A 134 -8.29 -30.47 43.96
CA VAL A 134 -9.37 -29.53 43.62
C VAL A 134 -10.65 -30.27 43.27
N THR A 135 -11.80 -29.62 43.46
CA THR A 135 -13.09 -30.03 42.96
C THR A 135 -13.49 -29.17 41.76
N ASP A 136 -12.96 -27.95 41.67
CA ASP A 136 -13.21 -26.97 40.63
C ASP A 136 -12.02 -26.05 40.56
N TYR A 137 -11.48 -25.85 39.33
CA TYR A 137 -10.30 -24.99 39.16
C TYR A 137 -10.27 -24.40 37.75
N SER A 138 -10.16 -23.06 37.69
CA SER A 138 -9.88 -22.34 36.46
C SER A 138 -8.38 -22.12 36.34
N PHE A 139 -7.81 -22.42 35.18
CA PHE A 139 -6.39 -22.32 34.95
C PHE A 139 -6.08 -21.45 33.73
N SER A 140 -4.87 -20.92 33.73
CA SER A 140 -4.28 -20.22 32.59
C SER A 140 -2.77 -20.37 32.65
N PHE A 141 -2.13 -20.59 31.50
CA PHE A 141 -0.69 -20.60 31.36
C PHE A 141 -0.27 -20.12 29.97
N VAL A 142 0.99 -19.69 29.85
CA VAL A 142 1.61 -19.31 28.58
C VAL A 142 2.54 -20.44 28.16
N PRO A 143 2.27 -21.13 27.01
CA PRO A 143 3.24 -22.04 26.45
C PRO A 143 4.43 -21.23 25.93
N ASP A 144 5.62 -21.53 26.44
CA ASP A 144 6.87 -20.76 26.20
C ASP A 144 7.73 -21.34 25.06
N HIS A 145 7.40 -22.55 24.60
CA HIS A 145 8.03 -23.21 23.44
C HIS A 145 7.05 -24.18 22.75
N SER A 146 7.35 -24.53 21.51
CA SER A 146 6.60 -25.55 20.76
C SER A 146 6.93 -26.93 21.30
N ASP A 147 5.93 -27.62 21.85
CA ASP A 147 6.07 -28.97 22.41
C ASP A 147 4.72 -29.67 22.50
N TYR A 148 4.76 -30.92 22.95
CA TYR A 148 3.57 -31.64 23.41
C TYR A 148 3.28 -31.27 24.87
N TYR A 149 2.10 -30.74 25.10
CA TYR A 149 1.61 -30.41 26.43
C TYR A 149 0.64 -31.49 26.92
N TYR A 150 0.83 -31.93 28.17
CA TYR A 150 0.07 -32.99 28.79
C TYR A 150 -0.82 -32.41 29.88
N PHE A 151 -2.13 -32.56 29.72
CA PHE A 151 -3.14 -32.28 30.71
C PHE A 151 -3.44 -33.56 31.48
N VAL A 152 -3.06 -33.62 32.71
CA VAL A 152 -3.13 -34.85 33.53
C VAL A 152 -4.15 -34.69 34.62
N ILE A 153 -5.21 -35.52 34.57
CA ILE A 153 -6.15 -35.66 35.65
C ILE A 153 -5.79 -36.91 36.43
N SER A 154 -5.59 -36.79 37.76
CA SER A 154 -5.13 -37.91 38.57
C SER A 154 -6.01 -38.15 39.80
N ASN A 155 -6.32 -39.43 40.02
CA ASN A 155 -7.04 -39.97 41.19
C ASN A 155 -6.21 -41.02 41.93
N THR A 156 -4.87 -40.93 41.80
CA THR A 156 -3.94 -41.93 42.34
C THR A 156 -3.95 -42.00 43.87
N PHE A 157 -4.43 -40.97 44.53
CA PHE A 157 -4.54 -40.95 46.01
C PHE A 157 -5.82 -41.62 46.56
N SER A 158 -6.83 -41.89 45.67
CA SER A 158 -8.08 -42.50 46.09
C SER A 158 -8.01 -44.01 45.86
N ILE A 159 -8.44 -44.76 46.89
CA ILE A 159 -8.40 -46.21 46.85
C ILE A 159 -9.74 -46.80 46.41
N PHE A 160 -10.85 -46.10 46.65
CA PHE A 160 -12.20 -46.67 46.46
C PHE A 160 -13.14 -45.80 45.60
N THR A 161 -12.83 -44.52 45.48
CA THR A 161 -13.78 -43.57 44.92
C THR A 161 -13.41 -43.23 43.47
N ASN A 162 -14.25 -43.59 42.53
CA ASN A 162 -14.14 -43.11 41.15
C ASN A 162 -14.54 -41.65 41.07
N LYS A 163 -13.97 -40.90 40.11
CA LYS A 163 -14.29 -39.52 39.85
C LYS A 163 -14.93 -39.35 38.48
N LEU A 164 -15.76 -38.34 38.33
CA LEU A 164 -16.27 -37.88 37.06
C LEU A 164 -15.81 -36.41 36.89
N VAL A 165 -14.93 -36.14 35.95
CA VAL A 165 -14.28 -34.85 35.80
C VAL A 165 -14.57 -34.29 34.42
N GLU A 166 -15.11 -33.10 34.37
CA GLU A 166 -15.28 -32.30 33.15
C GLU A 166 -14.12 -31.36 32.97
N ILE A 167 -13.66 -31.23 31.73
CA ILE A 167 -12.60 -30.31 31.35
C ILE A 167 -12.98 -29.50 30.11
N SER A 168 -12.72 -28.21 30.15
CA SER A 168 -12.72 -27.30 29.00
C SER A 168 -11.42 -26.54 28.93
N ALA A 169 -10.86 -26.35 27.73
CA ALA A 169 -9.66 -25.56 27.54
C ALA A 169 -9.59 -25.04 26.10
N THR A 170 -9.08 -23.83 25.96
CA THR A 170 -8.87 -23.16 24.68
C THR A 170 -7.45 -22.60 24.64
N TRP A 171 -6.78 -22.81 23.55
CA TRP A 171 -5.54 -22.11 23.20
C TRP A 171 -5.87 -20.94 22.30
N ASN A 172 -5.41 -19.74 22.69
CA ASN A 172 -5.57 -18.49 21.96
C ASN A 172 -4.19 -17.95 21.60
N TRP A 173 -4.07 -17.36 20.41
CA TRP A 173 -2.85 -16.71 19.95
C TRP A 173 -3.14 -15.60 18.94
N GLN A 174 -2.11 -14.81 18.62
CA GLN A 174 -2.11 -13.89 17.51
C GLN A 174 -1.14 -14.34 16.44
N GLU A 175 -1.56 -14.24 15.19
CA GLU A 175 -0.75 -14.58 14.02
C GLU A 175 -0.65 -13.37 13.10
N THR A 176 0.58 -13.11 12.62
CA THR A 176 0.81 -12.06 11.62
C THR A 176 0.65 -12.64 10.24
N LYS A 177 -0.28 -12.06 9.46
CA LYS A 177 -0.57 -12.45 8.07
C LYS A 177 -0.14 -11.35 7.11
N GLN A 178 0.17 -11.74 5.87
CA GLN A 178 0.41 -10.82 4.77
C GLN A 178 -0.86 -10.66 3.94
N GLY A 179 -1.16 -9.42 3.58
CA GLY A 179 -2.21 -9.06 2.63
C GLY A 179 -1.65 -8.16 1.55
N TYR A 180 -2.47 -7.86 0.55
CA TYR A 180 -2.16 -6.89 -0.50
C TYR A 180 -3.27 -5.86 -0.55
N GLU A 181 -2.89 -4.59 -0.69
CA GLU A 181 -3.84 -3.51 -0.91
C GLU A 181 -3.53 -2.78 -2.22
N THR A 182 -4.57 -2.31 -2.88
CA THR A 182 -4.42 -1.53 -4.12
C THR A 182 -4.23 -0.07 -3.77
N VAL A 183 -3.03 0.46 -4.04
CA VAL A 183 -2.68 1.86 -3.79
C VAL A 183 -2.63 2.60 -5.12
N THR A 184 -3.23 3.80 -5.16
CA THR A 184 -3.12 4.69 -6.31
C THR A 184 -1.85 5.51 -6.20
N LYS A 185 -0.95 5.33 -7.17
CA LYS A 185 0.25 6.15 -7.36
C LYS A 185 0.09 7.04 -8.58
N TYR A 186 0.94 8.05 -8.68
CA TYR A 186 0.95 8.99 -9.79
C TYR A 186 2.29 8.94 -10.49
N ARG A 187 2.26 9.01 -11.82
CA ARG A 187 3.45 9.14 -12.66
C ARG A 187 3.27 10.28 -13.64
N ASP A 188 4.33 10.99 -13.92
CA ASP A 188 4.33 12.02 -14.94
C ASP A 188 4.48 11.37 -16.32
N VAL A 189 3.49 11.63 -17.18
CA VAL A 189 3.45 11.14 -18.56
C VAL A 189 3.69 12.32 -19.48
N GLU A 190 4.66 12.15 -20.37
CA GLU A 190 4.99 13.15 -21.39
C GLU A 190 3.88 13.21 -22.43
N LYS A 191 3.34 14.40 -22.66
CA LYS A 191 2.33 14.70 -23.66
C LYS A 191 2.79 15.84 -24.55
N GLN A 192 2.23 15.89 -25.75
CA GLN A 192 2.48 16.95 -26.71
C GLN A 192 1.21 17.71 -27.00
N ARG A 193 1.35 19.03 -27.07
CA ARG A 193 0.25 19.91 -27.52
C ARG A 193 0.75 20.83 -28.62
N VAL A 194 -0.13 21.12 -29.58
CA VAL A 194 0.13 22.12 -30.62
C VAL A 194 -0.19 23.48 -30.05
N VAL A 195 0.77 24.38 -30.15
CA VAL A 195 0.62 25.79 -29.74
C VAL A 195 0.85 26.71 -30.92
N THR A 196 0.11 27.83 -30.96
CA THR A 196 0.33 28.85 -31.97
C THR A 196 1.35 29.84 -31.47
N LYS A 197 2.49 29.89 -32.13
CA LYS A 197 3.54 30.88 -31.93
C LYS A 197 3.50 31.91 -33.03
N TYR A 198 4.16 33.05 -32.82
CA TYR A 198 4.23 34.13 -33.76
C TYR A 198 5.69 34.43 -34.11
N ARG A 199 5.95 34.57 -35.39
CA ARG A 199 7.28 35.02 -35.88
C ARG A 199 7.11 36.29 -36.72
N GLN A 200 8.13 37.10 -36.71
CA GLN A 200 8.22 38.26 -37.59
C GLN A 200 8.84 37.88 -38.93
N GLU A 201 8.14 38.17 -40.00
CA GLU A 201 8.63 37.98 -41.36
C GLU A 201 8.79 39.34 -41.99
N THR A 202 9.97 39.53 -42.65
CA THR A 202 10.25 40.76 -43.38
C THR A 202 9.77 40.59 -44.84
N HIS A 203 8.81 41.40 -45.20
CA HIS A 203 8.30 41.48 -46.56
C HIS A 203 8.80 42.74 -47.25
N HIS A 204 8.89 42.67 -48.58
CA HIS A 204 9.29 43.79 -49.40
C HIS A 204 8.14 44.18 -50.31
N LYS A 205 7.84 45.46 -50.38
CA LYS A 205 6.93 46.01 -51.37
C LYS A 205 7.62 47.13 -52.16
N GLN A 206 7.27 47.31 -53.40
CA GLN A 206 7.73 48.44 -54.17
C GLN A 206 6.74 49.59 -53.96
N VAL A 207 7.27 50.77 -53.70
CA VAL A 207 6.51 52.00 -53.51
C VAL A 207 6.99 53.05 -54.54
N SER A 208 6.14 53.99 -54.84
CA SER A 208 6.54 55.13 -55.70
C SER A 208 7.56 56.01 -54.94
N PHE A 209 8.33 56.79 -55.69
CA PHE A 209 9.28 57.72 -55.10
C PHE A 209 8.60 58.72 -54.17
N LEU A 210 7.46 59.24 -54.53
CA LEU A 210 6.67 60.14 -53.72
C LEU A 210 6.23 59.49 -52.40
N ASP A 211 5.73 58.25 -52.51
CA ASP A 211 5.22 57.53 -51.33
C ASP A 211 6.40 57.14 -50.39
N TYR A 212 7.57 56.78 -50.96
CA TYR A 212 8.78 56.54 -50.19
C TYR A 212 9.20 57.78 -49.43
N TRP A 213 9.26 58.91 -50.08
CA TRP A 213 9.74 60.19 -49.48
C TRP A 213 8.81 60.66 -48.37
N LEU A 214 7.51 60.53 -48.53
CA LEU A 214 6.50 60.95 -47.56
C LEU A 214 6.43 60.04 -46.32
N ASN A 215 6.61 58.73 -46.48
CA ASN A 215 6.26 57.78 -45.45
C ASN A 215 7.44 56.96 -44.92
N TYR A 216 8.58 56.87 -45.61
CA TYR A 216 9.69 55.98 -45.29
C TYR A 216 11.06 56.63 -45.36
N ALA A 217 11.21 57.85 -45.88
CA ALA A 217 12.50 58.55 -45.88
C ALA A 217 12.90 58.93 -44.44
N PRO A 218 14.17 58.69 -44.03
CA PRO A 218 14.62 59.13 -42.72
C PRO A 218 14.72 60.68 -42.73
N TYR A 219 14.26 61.30 -41.64
CA TYR A 219 14.40 62.74 -41.41
C TYR A 219 15.85 63.08 -41.09
#